data_779be7751c4e23ccad0ac9aed0209b67
#
_entry.id   779be7751c4e23ccad0ac9aed0209b67
#
_cell.length_a   1.000
_cell.length_b   1.000
_cell.length_c   1.000
_cell.angle_alpha   90.00
_cell.angle_beta   90.00
_cell.angle_gamma   90.00
#
_symmetry.space_group_name_H-M   'P 1'
#
loop_
_entity.id
_entity.type
_entity.pdbx_description
1 polymer ?
#
loop_
_entity_poly.entity_id
_entity_poly.type
_entity_poly.pdbx_seq_one_letter_code
_entity_poly.pdbx_strand_id
1 'polypeptide(L)'
;MKKEILTPQKTDYDIETPYERDVRPRKLTDYIGQEKVKDGLKIFIEAAKHRGDNLDHILLYGPPGVGKTTLAYVIAHELNVSIKITSGPILEKIGDLAAILTNLEEREVLFIDEIHRLNRSVEEMLYPALEEYKLDILIGQGPGAKILRIDIPRFTLIGATTRAGLLTSPLRNRFGLTMRLDYYKDDEIVYILERSAKIMGLTINRLSLIHI
;
A
#
# COMPACT_ATOMS: atom_id res chain seq x y z
N MET A 1 1.62 24.39 33.31
CA MET A 1 0.71 23.70 32.40
C MET A 1 1.56 22.93 31.38
N LYS A 2 1.69 21.61 31.54
CA LYS A 2 2.39 20.73 30.63
C LYS A 2 1.48 20.49 29.42
N LYS A 3 1.91 20.84 28.21
CA LYS A 3 1.26 20.43 26.97
C LYS A 3 1.41 18.91 26.84
N GLU A 4 0.32 18.18 26.98
CA GLU A 4 0.23 16.80 26.54
C GLU A 4 0.37 16.79 25.02
N ILE A 5 1.46 16.21 24.55
CA ILE A 5 1.66 15.87 23.15
C ILE A 5 0.77 14.65 22.92
N LEU A 6 -0.33 14.84 22.18
CA LEU A 6 -1.18 13.75 21.72
C LEU A 6 -0.36 12.84 20.81
N THR A 7 0.09 11.72 21.33
CA THR A 7 0.59 10.61 20.54
C THR A 7 -0.55 10.11 19.64
N PRO A 8 -0.35 9.94 18.33
CA PRO A 8 -1.38 9.38 17.48
C PRO A 8 -1.81 8.02 18.03
N GLN A 9 -3.10 7.84 18.27
CA GLN A 9 -3.65 6.53 18.65
C GLN A 9 -3.35 5.58 17.48
N LYS A 10 -2.72 4.44 17.79
CA LYS A 10 -2.59 3.33 16.85
C LYS A 10 -3.99 2.95 16.39
N THR A 11 -4.26 3.11 15.11
CA THR A 11 -5.51 2.66 14.50
C THR A 11 -5.55 1.13 14.52
N ASP A 12 -6.73 0.53 14.70
CA ASP A 12 -6.95 -0.92 14.78
C ASP A 12 -6.42 -1.73 13.58
N TYR A 13 -5.97 -1.06 12.51
CA TYR A 13 -5.34 -1.67 11.33
C TYR A 13 -3.85 -1.99 11.51
N ASP A 14 -3.19 -1.47 12.55
CA ASP A 14 -1.77 -1.74 12.85
C ASP A 14 -1.58 -2.96 13.77
N ILE A 15 -2.65 -3.60 14.21
CA ILE A 15 -2.58 -4.78 15.08
C ILE A 15 -2.53 -6.05 14.22
N GLU A 16 -1.47 -6.19 13.42
CA GLU A 16 -1.12 -7.52 12.94
C GLU A 16 -0.73 -8.38 14.14
N THR A 17 -1.39 -9.51 14.27
CA THR A 17 -0.98 -10.49 15.27
C THR A 17 0.46 -10.94 14.95
N PRO A 18 1.28 -11.29 15.94
CA PRO A 18 2.62 -11.82 15.69
C PRO A 18 2.64 -12.97 14.68
N TYR A 19 1.61 -13.81 14.67
CA TYR A 19 1.43 -14.93 13.75
C TYR A 19 1.22 -14.48 12.30
N GLU A 20 0.48 -13.41 12.05
CA GLU A 20 0.27 -12.90 10.69
C GLU A 20 1.56 -12.36 10.07
N ARG A 21 2.42 -11.72 10.88
CA ARG A 21 3.73 -11.23 10.42
C ARG A 21 4.66 -12.37 10.02
N ASP A 22 4.63 -13.47 10.76
CA ASP A 22 5.52 -14.61 10.50
C ASP A 22 5.09 -15.40 9.27
N VAL A 23 3.79 -15.49 8.99
CA VAL A 23 3.24 -16.22 7.85
C VAL A 23 3.40 -15.46 6.53
N ARG A 24 3.46 -14.13 6.54
CA ARG A 24 3.60 -13.34 5.31
C ARG A 24 4.94 -13.57 4.63
N PRO A 25 4.96 -13.72 3.29
CA PRO A 25 6.21 -13.74 2.53
C PRO A 25 6.93 -12.40 2.66
N ARG A 26 8.25 -12.45 2.81
CA ARG A 26 9.10 -11.25 2.89
C ARG A 26 9.75 -10.91 1.56
N LYS A 27 9.92 -11.87 0.68
CA LYS A 27 10.57 -11.69 -0.63
C LYS A 27 9.62 -12.04 -1.76
N LEU A 28 9.85 -11.50 -2.94
CA LEU A 28 9.11 -11.86 -4.15
C LEU A 28 9.25 -13.37 -4.47
N THR A 29 10.39 -13.97 -4.15
CA THR A 29 10.63 -15.41 -4.31
C THR A 29 9.74 -16.28 -3.43
N ASP A 30 9.33 -15.76 -2.27
CA ASP A 30 8.49 -16.46 -1.30
C ASP A 30 7.00 -16.22 -1.55
N TYR A 31 6.69 -15.26 -2.42
CA TYR A 31 5.33 -14.92 -2.80
C TYR A 31 4.85 -15.90 -3.88
N ILE A 32 3.91 -16.77 -3.52
CA ILE A 32 3.40 -17.85 -4.37
C ILE A 32 2.39 -17.27 -5.37
N GLY A 33 2.44 -17.77 -6.60
CA GLY A 33 1.57 -17.35 -7.69
C GLY A 33 1.88 -15.96 -8.26
N GLN A 34 0.97 -15.44 -9.07
CA GLN A 34 1.04 -14.10 -9.69
C GLN A 34 2.34 -13.86 -10.50
N GLU A 35 2.85 -14.88 -11.20
CA GLU A 35 4.17 -14.86 -11.83
C GLU A 35 4.39 -13.63 -12.74
N LYS A 36 3.41 -13.29 -13.59
CA LYS A 36 3.49 -12.11 -14.48
C LYS A 36 3.67 -10.80 -13.71
N VAL A 37 3.02 -10.67 -12.55
CA VAL A 37 3.11 -9.50 -11.69
C VAL A 37 4.50 -9.46 -11.04
N LYS A 38 4.99 -10.59 -10.55
CA LYS A 38 6.32 -10.72 -9.93
C LYS A 38 7.44 -10.39 -10.92
N ASP A 39 7.38 -10.93 -12.13
CA ASP A 39 8.39 -10.68 -13.17
C ASP A 39 8.45 -9.18 -13.52
N GLY A 40 7.28 -8.55 -13.67
CA GLY A 40 7.22 -7.10 -13.88
C GLY A 40 7.81 -6.33 -12.71
N LEU A 41 7.34 -6.61 -11.47
CA LEU A 41 7.81 -5.92 -10.27
C LEU A 41 9.31 -6.04 -10.05
N LYS A 42 9.89 -7.21 -10.31
CA LYS A 42 11.32 -7.45 -10.17
C LYS A 42 12.15 -6.45 -10.98
N ILE A 43 11.76 -6.22 -12.24
CA ILE A 43 12.46 -5.29 -13.12
C ILE A 43 12.42 -3.86 -12.55
N PHE A 44 11.25 -3.40 -12.12
CA PHE A 44 11.08 -2.05 -11.60
C PHE A 44 11.76 -1.85 -10.25
N ILE A 45 11.70 -2.84 -9.35
CA ILE A 45 12.38 -2.81 -8.06
C ILE A 45 13.91 -2.77 -8.24
N GLU A 46 14.45 -3.62 -9.12
CA GLU A 46 15.89 -3.61 -9.43
C GLU A 46 16.33 -2.28 -10.03
N ALA A 47 15.54 -1.72 -10.96
CA ALA A 47 15.82 -0.41 -11.53
C ALA A 47 15.80 0.71 -10.49
N ALA A 48 14.82 0.74 -9.58
CA ALA A 48 14.74 1.71 -8.50
C ALA A 48 15.93 1.59 -7.55
N LYS A 49 16.30 0.37 -7.15
CA LYS A 49 17.49 0.10 -6.31
C LYS A 49 18.76 0.59 -6.98
N HIS A 50 18.93 0.33 -8.27
CA HIS A 50 20.14 0.73 -9.00
C HIS A 50 20.27 2.26 -9.12
N ARG A 51 19.16 2.96 -9.31
CA ARG A 51 19.15 4.43 -9.35
C ARG A 51 19.26 5.08 -7.97
N GLY A 52 19.00 4.33 -6.89
CA GLY A 52 18.91 4.87 -5.54
C GLY A 52 17.70 5.80 -5.34
N ASP A 53 16.67 5.67 -6.15
CA ASP A 53 15.45 6.50 -6.18
C ASP A 53 14.22 5.70 -5.71
N ASN A 54 13.08 6.39 -5.56
CA ASN A 54 11.82 5.69 -5.26
C ASN A 54 11.37 4.83 -6.43
N LEU A 55 10.55 3.85 -6.10
CA LEU A 55 9.76 3.13 -7.08
C LEU A 55 8.62 4.03 -7.58
N ASP A 56 8.23 3.89 -8.85
CA ASP A 56 7.05 4.54 -9.38
C ASP A 56 5.80 4.13 -8.58
N HIS A 57 4.79 4.99 -8.53
CA HIS A 57 3.53 4.68 -7.86
C HIS A 57 2.84 3.49 -8.53
N ILE A 58 2.32 2.57 -7.71
CA ILE A 58 1.74 1.30 -8.17
C ILE A 58 0.25 1.23 -7.84
N LEU A 59 -0.54 0.83 -8.82
CA LEU A 59 -1.93 0.43 -8.61
C LEU A 59 -2.06 -1.09 -8.68
N LEU A 60 -2.44 -1.70 -7.56
CA LEU A 60 -2.78 -3.12 -7.46
C LEU A 60 -4.29 -3.28 -7.54
N TYR A 61 -4.80 -4.03 -8.51
CA TYR A 61 -6.23 -4.28 -8.61
C TYR A 61 -6.53 -5.75 -8.85
N GLY A 62 -7.69 -6.19 -8.37
CA GLY A 62 -8.12 -7.58 -8.49
C GLY A 62 -9.11 -7.98 -7.40
N PRO A 63 -9.61 -9.21 -7.42
CA PRO A 63 -10.59 -9.70 -6.45
C PRO A 63 -10.12 -9.53 -4.99
N PRO A 64 -11.04 -9.60 -4.02
CA PRO A 64 -10.65 -9.65 -2.61
C PRO A 64 -9.86 -10.94 -2.32
N GLY A 65 -8.98 -10.91 -1.32
CA GLY A 65 -8.26 -12.10 -0.86
C GLY A 65 -7.06 -12.56 -1.72
N VAL A 66 -6.75 -11.88 -2.84
CA VAL A 66 -5.64 -12.28 -3.73
C VAL A 66 -4.26 -11.80 -3.31
N GLY A 67 -4.12 -11.24 -2.10
CA GLY A 67 -2.81 -10.88 -1.54
C GLY A 67 -2.30 -9.48 -1.89
N LYS A 68 -3.16 -8.51 -2.28
CA LYS A 68 -2.73 -7.13 -2.61
C LYS A 68 -1.93 -6.48 -1.48
N THR A 69 -2.43 -6.53 -0.25
CA THR A 69 -1.75 -5.99 0.93
C THR A 69 -0.44 -6.73 1.21
N THR A 70 -0.44 -8.06 1.10
CA THR A 70 0.77 -8.87 1.24
C THR A 70 1.84 -8.48 0.23
N LEU A 71 1.45 -8.24 -1.02
CA LEU A 71 2.38 -7.82 -2.06
C LEU A 71 2.98 -6.44 -1.77
N ALA A 72 2.21 -5.51 -1.20
CA ALA A 72 2.73 -4.21 -0.78
C ALA A 72 3.81 -4.34 0.31
N TYR A 73 3.62 -5.21 1.29
CA TYR A 73 4.68 -5.53 2.28
C TYR A 73 5.92 -6.12 1.63
N VAL A 74 5.74 -7.06 0.69
CA VAL A 74 6.87 -7.66 -0.03
C VAL A 74 7.64 -6.59 -0.82
N ILE A 75 6.95 -5.68 -1.49
CA ILE A 75 7.60 -4.58 -2.24
C ILE A 75 8.41 -3.69 -1.29
N ALA A 76 7.83 -3.26 -0.17
CA ALA A 76 8.53 -2.43 0.81
C ALA A 76 9.77 -3.15 1.38
N HIS A 77 9.63 -4.45 1.69
CA HIS A 77 10.76 -5.26 2.18
C HIS A 77 11.86 -5.42 1.12
N GLU A 78 11.48 -5.68 -0.14
CA GLU A 78 12.45 -5.73 -1.25
C GLU A 78 13.18 -4.40 -1.45
N LEU A 79 12.51 -3.28 -1.28
CA LEU A 79 13.11 -1.94 -1.35
C LEU A 79 13.93 -1.59 -0.10
N ASN A 80 13.80 -2.38 0.99
CA ASN A 80 14.39 -2.13 2.30
C ASN A 80 13.95 -0.78 2.88
N VAL A 81 12.65 -0.50 2.83
CA VAL A 81 12.03 0.71 3.36
C VAL A 81 10.83 0.38 4.25
N SER A 82 10.43 1.34 5.09
CA SER A 82 9.23 1.24 5.91
C SER A 82 7.97 1.33 5.06
N ILE A 83 6.86 0.80 5.58
CA ILE A 83 5.54 0.89 4.97
C ILE A 83 4.54 1.45 5.97
N LYS A 84 3.78 2.47 5.58
CA LYS A 84 2.61 2.96 6.29
C LYS A 84 1.35 2.46 5.58
N ILE A 85 0.41 1.96 6.36
CA ILE A 85 -0.81 1.36 5.83
C ILE A 85 -2.02 2.17 6.29
N THR A 86 -2.89 2.45 5.34
CA THR A 86 -4.20 3.06 5.59
C THR A 86 -5.22 2.54 4.58
N SER A 87 -6.44 3.03 4.64
CA SER A 87 -7.48 2.68 3.67
C SER A 87 -8.29 3.91 3.26
N GLY A 88 -8.87 3.86 2.06
CA GLY A 88 -9.72 4.93 1.56
C GLY A 88 -10.82 5.36 2.54
N PRO A 89 -11.56 4.42 3.17
CA PRO A 89 -12.60 4.77 4.15
C PRO A 89 -12.12 5.51 5.40
N ILE A 90 -10.87 5.33 5.81
CA ILE A 90 -10.29 6.00 7.00
C ILE A 90 -9.91 7.44 6.68
N LEU A 91 -9.52 7.73 5.45
CA LEU A 91 -9.12 9.04 4.99
C LEU A 91 -10.34 9.91 4.67
N GLU A 92 -11.04 10.35 5.72
CA GLU A 92 -12.28 11.12 5.56
C GLU A 92 -12.01 12.59 5.24
N LYS A 93 -10.92 13.14 5.77
CA LYS A 93 -10.59 14.57 5.68
C LYS A 93 -9.21 14.78 5.08
N ILE A 94 -9.04 15.92 4.44
CA ILE A 94 -7.75 16.39 3.92
C ILE A 94 -6.66 16.35 5.01
N GLY A 95 -7.01 16.71 6.25
CA GLY A 95 -6.08 16.68 7.38
C GLY A 95 -5.56 15.29 7.73
N ASP A 96 -6.36 14.24 7.53
CA ASP A 96 -5.95 12.86 7.82
C ASP A 96 -4.83 12.44 6.86
N LEU A 97 -5.01 12.71 5.56
CA LEU A 97 -4.00 12.44 4.55
C LEU A 97 -2.75 13.32 4.74
N ALA A 98 -2.94 14.62 5.01
CA ALA A 98 -1.83 15.53 5.25
C ALA A 98 -0.96 15.09 6.43
N ALA A 99 -1.59 14.63 7.53
CA ALA A 99 -0.87 14.11 8.69
C ALA A 99 -0.03 12.88 8.36
N ILE A 100 -0.53 11.98 7.51
CA ILE A 100 0.24 10.82 7.06
C ILE A 100 1.41 11.25 6.19
N LEU A 101 1.15 12.07 5.16
CA LEU A 101 2.15 12.45 4.16
C LEU A 101 3.30 13.28 4.75
N THR A 102 3.01 14.17 5.70
CA THR A 102 4.05 14.97 6.39
C THR A 102 4.90 14.17 7.38
N ASN A 103 4.42 13.01 7.81
CA ASN A 103 5.14 12.11 8.70
C ASN A 103 5.80 10.92 7.96
N LEU A 104 5.81 10.93 6.61
CA LEU A 104 6.56 9.93 5.85
C LEU A 104 8.07 10.20 5.97
N GLU A 105 8.84 9.12 5.87
CA GLU A 105 10.28 9.18 5.68
C GLU A 105 10.63 9.15 4.18
N GLU A 106 11.86 9.54 3.86
CA GLU A 106 12.33 9.49 2.48
C GLU A 106 12.31 8.06 1.94
N ARG A 107 11.71 7.88 0.76
CA ARG A 107 11.53 6.59 0.07
C ARG A 107 10.56 5.61 0.74
N GLU A 108 9.86 6.01 1.79
CA GLU A 108 8.88 5.16 2.47
C GLU A 108 7.73 4.77 1.52
N VAL A 109 7.11 3.61 1.76
CA VAL A 109 5.92 3.17 1.03
C VAL A 109 4.67 3.59 1.79
N LEU A 110 3.75 4.27 1.12
CA LEU A 110 2.38 4.47 1.61
C LEU A 110 1.45 3.49 0.89
N PHE A 111 0.79 2.62 1.63
CA PHE A 111 -0.23 1.72 1.10
C PHE A 111 -1.62 2.23 1.45
N ILE A 112 -2.48 2.41 0.44
CA ILE A 112 -3.89 2.77 0.63
C ILE A 112 -4.77 1.66 0.08
N ASP A 113 -5.41 0.89 0.97
CA ASP A 113 -6.39 -0.12 0.57
C ASP A 113 -7.72 0.53 0.19
N GLU A 114 -8.46 -0.12 -0.69
CA GLU A 114 -9.74 0.38 -1.23
C GLU A 114 -9.67 1.86 -1.66
N ILE A 115 -8.59 2.22 -2.37
CA ILE A 115 -8.29 3.60 -2.77
C ILE A 115 -9.43 4.26 -3.59
N HIS A 116 -10.27 3.46 -4.25
CA HIS A 116 -11.47 3.95 -4.96
C HIS A 116 -12.54 4.55 -4.02
N ARG A 117 -12.41 4.38 -2.71
CA ARG A 117 -13.31 4.92 -1.70
C ARG A 117 -12.84 6.25 -1.10
N LEU A 118 -11.75 6.79 -1.59
CA LEU A 118 -11.35 8.16 -1.22
C LEU A 118 -12.44 9.15 -1.62
N ASN A 119 -12.73 10.10 -0.73
CA ASN A 119 -13.56 11.21 -1.14
C ASN A 119 -12.80 12.15 -2.09
N ARG A 120 -13.53 12.94 -2.86
CA ARG A 120 -12.96 13.79 -3.90
C ARG A 120 -11.93 14.78 -3.38
N SER A 121 -12.15 15.36 -2.22
CA SER A 121 -11.24 16.38 -1.65
C SER A 121 -9.90 15.76 -1.26
N VAL A 122 -9.91 14.56 -0.70
CA VAL A 122 -8.69 13.80 -0.34
C VAL A 122 -7.97 13.34 -1.60
N GLU A 123 -8.73 12.87 -2.61
CA GLU A 123 -8.16 12.48 -3.89
C GLU A 123 -7.47 13.66 -4.60
N GLU A 124 -8.09 14.85 -4.62
CA GLU A 124 -7.51 16.06 -5.23
C GLU A 124 -6.22 16.50 -4.52
N MET A 125 -6.11 16.28 -3.20
CA MET A 125 -4.86 16.54 -2.46
C MET A 125 -3.74 15.57 -2.83
N LEU A 126 -4.05 14.33 -3.21
CA LEU A 126 -3.05 13.36 -3.66
C LEU A 126 -2.36 13.80 -4.96
N TYR A 127 -3.01 14.54 -5.83
CA TYR A 127 -2.44 14.86 -7.14
C TYR A 127 -1.09 15.59 -7.06
N PRO A 128 -0.97 16.74 -6.39
CA PRO A 128 0.33 17.41 -6.25
C PRO A 128 1.31 16.58 -5.39
N ALA A 129 0.81 15.79 -4.44
CA ALA A 129 1.65 14.93 -3.62
C ALA A 129 2.35 13.83 -4.44
N LEU A 130 1.67 13.27 -5.45
CA LEU A 130 2.21 12.20 -6.30
C LEU A 130 3.08 12.74 -7.44
N GLU A 131 2.82 13.95 -7.94
CA GLU A 131 3.56 14.50 -9.07
C GLU A 131 4.76 15.35 -8.64
N GLU A 132 4.57 16.19 -7.62
CA GLU A 132 5.55 17.19 -7.22
C GLU A 132 6.12 16.98 -5.81
N TYR A 133 5.62 15.98 -5.07
CA TYR A 133 5.93 15.77 -3.64
C TYR A 133 5.65 17.02 -2.80
N LYS A 134 4.48 17.62 -3.02
CA LYS A 134 4.03 18.83 -2.35
C LYS A 134 2.59 18.70 -1.89
N LEU A 135 2.27 19.38 -0.80
CA LEU A 135 0.92 19.54 -0.29
C LEU A 135 0.52 21.01 -0.37
N ASP A 136 -0.64 21.26 -0.95
CA ASP A 136 -1.27 22.58 -0.95
C ASP A 136 -2.34 22.61 0.15
N ILE A 137 -2.08 23.35 1.24
CA ILE A 137 -2.97 23.48 2.38
C ILE A 137 -3.57 24.89 2.37
N LEU A 138 -4.91 24.97 2.36
CA LEU A 138 -5.61 26.23 2.46
C LEU A 138 -5.67 26.67 3.93
N ILE A 139 -5.07 27.82 4.25
CA ILE A 139 -5.09 28.43 5.58
C ILE A 139 -6.00 29.65 5.57
N GLY A 140 -6.95 29.69 6.51
CA GLY A 140 -7.93 30.77 6.65
C GLY A 140 -9.23 30.50 5.88
N GLN A 141 -10.14 31.48 5.94
CA GLN A 141 -11.46 31.42 5.28
C GLN A 141 -11.74 32.72 4.54
N GLY A 142 -12.56 32.63 3.50
CA GLY A 142 -13.00 33.78 2.72
C GLY A 142 -11.89 34.41 1.83
N PRO A 143 -12.04 35.68 1.43
CA PRO A 143 -11.13 36.34 0.48
C PRO A 143 -9.67 36.49 0.93
N GLY A 144 -9.40 36.27 2.22
CA GLY A 144 -8.05 36.31 2.82
C GLY A 144 -7.38 34.96 2.96
N ALA A 145 -7.99 33.89 2.48
CA ALA A 145 -7.39 32.56 2.53
C ALA A 145 -6.10 32.49 1.71
N LYS A 146 -5.07 31.85 2.28
CA LYS A 146 -3.76 31.68 1.64
C LYS A 146 -3.49 30.19 1.43
N ILE A 147 -2.89 29.86 0.30
CA ILE A 147 -2.39 28.51 0.06
C ILE A 147 -0.97 28.44 0.63
N LEU A 148 -0.77 27.52 1.57
CA LEU A 148 0.56 27.13 2.05
C LEU A 148 0.98 25.87 1.30
N ARG A 149 2.07 25.96 0.55
CA ARG A 149 2.69 24.83 -0.14
C ARG A 149 3.80 24.27 0.74
N ILE A 150 3.72 22.98 1.06
CA ILE A 150 4.64 22.26 1.94
C ILE A 150 5.31 21.16 1.12
N ASP A 151 6.64 21.10 1.13
CA ASP A 151 7.37 19.98 0.56
C ASP A 151 7.24 18.75 1.47
N ILE A 152 7.02 17.58 0.88
CA ILE A 152 6.96 16.29 1.58
C ILE A 152 8.07 15.38 1.08
N PRO A 153 8.53 14.41 1.89
CA PRO A 153 9.50 13.43 1.46
C PRO A 153 9.05 12.69 0.20
N ARG A 154 9.99 12.28 -0.63
CA ARG A 154 9.68 11.42 -1.76
C ARG A 154 9.26 10.05 -1.27
N PHE A 155 8.16 9.55 -1.73
CA PHE A 155 7.58 8.28 -1.31
C PHE A 155 7.02 7.49 -2.49
N THR A 156 6.75 6.21 -2.29
CA THR A 156 6.02 5.38 -3.24
C THR A 156 4.60 5.14 -2.75
N LEU A 157 3.60 5.55 -3.53
CA LEU A 157 2.21 5.16 -3.27
C LEU A 157 1.94 3.79 -3.88
N ILE A 158 1.40 2.87 -3.08
CA ILE A 158 0.79 1.63 -3.55
C ILE A 158 -0.71 1.71 -3.25
N GLY A 159 -1.51 1.96 -4.28
CA GLY A 159 -2.97 1.93 -4.17
C GLY A 159 -3.51 0.53 -4.44
N ALA A 160 -4.43 0.04 -3.61
CA ALA A 160 -5.11 -1.22 -3.85
C ALA A 160 -6.61 -1.02 -4.05
N THR A 161 -7.21 -1.79 -4.95
CA THR A 161 -8.65 -1.72 -5.20
C THR A 161 -9.21 -3.04 -5.71
N THR A 162 -10.44 -3.33 -5.33
CA THR A 162 -11.23 -4.40 -5.93
C THR A 162 -12.01 -3.91 -7.16
N ARG A 163 -12.12 -2.59 -7.37
CA ARG A 163 -12.97 -1.95 -8.38
C ARG A 163 -12.20 -0.87 -9.15
N ALA A 164 -11.25 -1.29 -9.98
CA ALA A 164 -10.42 -0.36 -10.76
C ALA A 164 -11.22 0.61 -11.65
N GLY A 165 -12.41 0.20 -12.10
CA GLY A 165 -13.30 1.05 -12.89
C GLY A 165 -13.92 2.23 -12.14
N LEU A 166 -13.88 2.25 -10.80
CA LEU A 166 -14.36 3.36 -9.97
C LEU A 166 -13.30 4.43 -9.71
N LEU A 167 -12.03 4.18 -10.05
CA LEU A 167 -10.99 5.19 -9.94
C LEU A 167 -11.19 6.27 -11.00
N THR A 168 -11.02 7.52 -10.60
CA THR A 168 -11.03 8.63 -11.54
C THR A 168 -9.86 8.54 -12.52
N SER A 169 -10.04 9.03 -13.73
CA SER A 169 -8.96 9.04 -14.73
C SER A 169 -7.75 9.85 -14.24
N PRO A 170 -7.90 11.02 -13.59
CA PRO A 170 -6.77 11.78 -13.07
C PRO A 170 -5.92 10.98 -12.06
N LEU A 171 -6.56 10.28 -11.11
CA LEU A 171 -5.82 9.46 -10.14
C LEU A 171 -5.14 8.28 -10.80
N ARG A 172 -5.85 7.58 -11.71
CA ARG A 172 -5.29 6.42 -12.41
C ARG A 172 -4.04 6.75 -13.21
N ASN A 173 -4.03 7.91 -13.89
CA ASN A 173 -2.91 8.34 -14.73
C ASN A 173 -1.64 8.68 -13.95
N ARG A 174 -1.72 8.81 -12.62
CA ARG A 174 -0.58 9.05 -11.74
C ARG A 174 0.14 7.80 -11.28
N PHE A 175 -0.46 6.64 -11.54
CA PHE A 175 0.22 5.38 -11.31
C PHE A 175 1.07 5.01 -12.51
N GLY A 176 2.39 4.98 -12.32
CA GLY A 176 3.34 4.53 -13.34
C GLY A 176 3.21 3.04 -13.65
N LEU A 177 2.75 2.25 -12.66
CA LEU A 177 2.57 0.82 -12.77
C LEU A 177 1.14 0.44 -12.39
N THR A 178 0.48 -0.33 -13.26
CA THR A 178 -0.86 -0.87 -12.98
C THR A 178 -0.81 -2.39 -13.12
N MET A 179 -1.06 -3.11 -12.03
CA MET A 179 -0.89 -4.56 -11.97
C MET A 179 -2.17 -5.24 -11.53
N ARG A 180 -2.62 -6.20 -12.32
CA ARG A 180 -3.78 -7.02 -12.02
C ARG A 180 -3.35 -8.30 -11.31
N LEU A 181 -3.95 -8.54 -10.14
CA LEU A 181 -3.85 -9.81 -9.45
C LEU A 181 -5.09 -10.64 -9.78
N ASP A 182 -4.86 -11.89 -10.16
CA ASP A 182 -5.92 -12.85 -10.47
C ASP A 182 -6.11 -13.83 -9.29
N TYR A 183 -7.16 -14.64 -9.35
CA TYR A 183 -7.33 -15.71 -8.38
C TYR A 183 -6.16 -16.69 -8.45
N TYR A 184 -5.83 -17.25 -7.29
CA TYR A 184 -4.87 -18.34 -7.21
C TYR A 184 -5.42 -19.61 -7.83
N LYS A 185 -4.55 -20.43 -8.37
CA LYS A 185 -4.88 -21.79 -8.76
C LYS A 185 -4.92 -22.70 -7.53
N ASP A 186 -5.59 -23.83 -7.65
CA ASP A 186 -5.75 -24.77 -6.53
C ASP A 186 -4.40 -25.26 -5.99
N ASP A 187 -3.44 -25.55 -6.86
CA ASP A 187 -2.09 -25.92 -6.48
C ASP A 187 -1.34 -24.81 -5.74
N GLU A 188 -1.51 -23.55 -6.16
CA GLU A 188 -0.93 -22.38 -5.50
C GLU A 188 -1.51 -22.20 -4.09
N ILE A 189 -2.83 -22.39 -3.93
CA ILE A 189 -3.49 -22.34 -2.61
C ILE A 189 -2.94 -23.43 -1.68
N VAL A 190 -2.78 -24.66 -2.20
CA VAL A 190 -2.18 -25.75 -1.43
C VAL A 190 -0.78 -25.37 -0.93
N TYR A 191 0.06 -24.81 -1.79
CA TYR A 191 1.40 -24.35 -1.39
C TYR A 191 1.36 -23.25 -0.33
N ILE A 192 0.45 -22.27 -0.47
CA ILE A 192 0.28 -21.21 0.53
C ILE A 192 -0.09 -21.80 1.89
N LEU A 193 -1.03 -22.76 1.92
CA LEU A 193 -1.48 -23.40 3.14
C LEU A 193 -0.38 -24.28 3.77
N GLU A 194 0.31 -25.09 2.98
CA GLU A 194 1.44 -25.92 3.46
C GLU A 194 2.55 -25.06 4.06
N ARG A 195 2.92 -23.95 3.38
CA ARG A 195 3.91 -23.02 3.88
C ARG A 195 3.47 -22.36 5.19
N SER A 196 2.22 -21.91 5.26
CA SER A 196 1.67 -21.27 6.45
C SER A 196 1.63 -22.23 7.64
N ALA A 197 1.18 -23.47 7.42
CA ALA A 197 1.16 -24.50 8.43
C ALA A 197 2.56 -24.81 8.96
N LYS A 198 3.53 -24.95 8.06
CA LYS A 198 4.92 -25.20 8.44
C LYS A 198 5.49 -24.10 9.34
N ILE A 199 5.20 -22.83 9.03
CA ILE A 199 5.63 -21.68 9.85
C ILE A 199 4.97 -21.71 11.22
N MET A 200 3.68 -22.10 11.29
CA MET A 200 2.92 -22.19 12.53
C MET A 200 3.20 -23.49 13.32
N GLY A 201 4.06 -24.37 12.82
CA GLY A 201 4.34 -25.68 13.46
C GLY A 201 3.17 -26.65 13.42
N LEU A 202 2.22 -26.47 12.49
CA LEU A 202 1.04 -27.30 12.32
C LEU A 202 1.29 -28.38 11.27
N THR A 203 0.74 -29.58 11.51
CA THR A 203 0.74 -30.66 10.52
C THR A 203 -0.58 -30.65 9.75
N ILE A 204 -0.50 -30.49 8.44
CA ILE A 204 -1.68 -30.54 7.54
C ILE A 204 -1.63 -31.82 6.73
N ASN A 205 -2.79 -32.49 6.65
CA ASN A 205 -2.94 -33.62 5.74
C ASN A 205 -3.26 -33.08 4.33
N ARG A 206 -2.38 -33.39 3.37
CA ARG A 206 -2.50 -32.91 1.98
C ARG A 206 -3.81 -33.35 1.31
N LEU A 207 -4.37 -34.50 1.67
CA LEU A 207 -5.65 -34.96 1.15
C LEU A 207 -6.84 -34.09 1.61
N SER A 208 -6.72 -33.43 2.77
CA SER A 208 -7.76 -32.51 3.25
C SER A 208 -7.77 -31.18 2.50
N LEU A 209 -6.65 -30.79 1.87
CA LEU A 209 -6.51 -29.55 1.11
C LEU A 209 -7.11 -29.60 -0.29
N ILE A 210 -7.36 -30.81 -0.82
CA ILE A 210 -7.93 -31.01 -2.17
C ILE A 210 -9.46 -30.80 -2.16
N HIS A 211 -10.09 -30.71 -0.99
CA HIS A 211 -11.53 -30.54 -0.83
C HIS A 211 -11.95 -29.11 -0.41
N ILE A 212 -11.04 -28.15 -0.48
CA ILE A 212 -11.32 -26.72 -0.28
C ILE A 212 -11.52 -26.05 -1.63
#